data_a0d60eb85a3d02ecdbdd20bd5458f4b9
#
_entry.id   a0d60eb85a3d02ecdbdd20bd5458f4b9
#
_cell.length_a   1.000
_cell.length_b   1.000
_cell.length_c   1.000
_cell.angle_alpha   90.00
_cell.angle_beta   90.00
_cell.angle_gamma   90.00
#
_symmetry.space_group_name_H-M   'P 1'
#
loop_
_entity.id
_entity.type
_entity.pdbx_description
1 polymer ?
#
loop_
_entity_poly.entity_id
_entity_poly.type
_entity_poly.pdbx_seq_one_letter_code
_entity_poly.pdbx_strand_id
1 'polypeptide(L)'
;MHTPVERTLRWAKRGLDHKTRDDQALFGIVQGGDFADERKYCAEKLVAMNFDGYSIGGTSIGEPKDVEYHMVSLTVPYLPFDKPRYLMGVGSLDMIFDGISKGVDMFDCVLPTRIARHGSLMTSNGRINILNAKYAEDFTPLDPNCDCYCCRNYTKAYLRHLMKCDETFGK
;
A
#
# COMPACT_ATOMS: atom_id res chain seq x y z
N MET A 1 -25.51 11.70 -7.39
CA MET A 1 -25.36 12.40 -6.07
C MET A 1 -23.87 12.62 -5.82
N HIS A 2 -23.27 13.73 -6.33
CA HIS A 2 -21.80 13.94 -6.40
C HIS A 2 -21.18 14.66 -5.19
N THR A 3 -21.89 14.87 -4.09
CA THR A 3 -21.44 15.76 -3.00
C THR A 3 -20.08 15.38 -2.38
N PRO A 4 -19.73 14.10 -2.09
CA PRO A 4 -18.41 13.74 -1.58
C PRO A 4 -17.30 13.93 -2.63
N VAL A 5 -17.56 13.58 -3.89
CA VAL A 5 -16.62 13.74 -5.01
C VAL A 5 -16.39 15.23 -5.29
N GLU A 6 -17.43 16.06 -5.30
CA GLU A 6 -17.30 17.51 -5.44
C GLU A 6 -16.40 18.14 -4.36
N ARG A 7 -16.48 17.64 -3.14
CA ARG A 7 -15.57 18.08 -2.05
C ARG A 7 -14.13 17.72 -2.39
N THR A 8 -13.89 16.49 -2.84
CA THR A 8 -12.57 16.03 -3.29
C THR A 8 -12.02 16.92 -4.40
N LEU A 9 -12.81 17.22 -5.41
CA LEU A 9 -12.39 18.06 -6.54
C LEU A 9 -12.04 19.49 -6.12
N ARG A 10 -12.86 20.10 -5.24
CA ARG A 10 -12.54 21.43 -4.68
C ARG A 10 -11.23 21.45 -3.90
N TRP A 11 -10.96 20.40 -3.10
CA TRP A 11 -9.72 20.31 -2.35
C TRP A 11 -8.52 20.01 -3.25
N ALA A 12 -8.69 19.16 -4.26
CA ALA A 12 -7.68 18.88 -5.27
C ALA A 12 -7.26 20.18 -5.99
N LYS A 13 -8.22 20.99 -6.44
CA LYS A 13 -7.96 22.31 -7.06
C LYS A 13 -7.21 23.24 -6.11
N ARG A 14 -7.63 23.32 -4.83
CA ARG A 14 -6.94 24.16 -3.85
C ARG A 14 -5.50 23.70 -3.61
N GLY A 15 -5.27 22.38 -3.52
CA GLY A 15 -3.91 21.83 -3.39
C GLY A 15 -3.03 22.20 -4.58
N LEU A 16 -3.56 22.06 -5.79
CA LEU A 16 -2.85 22.42 -7.01
C LEU A 16 -2.51 23.91 -7.08
N ASP A 17 -3.47 24.78 -6.72
CA ASP A 17 -3.28 26.24 -6.71
C ASP A 17 -2.23 26.70 -5.66
N HIS A 18 -1.95 25.87 -4.63
CA HIS A 18 -0.95 26.16 -3.60
C HIS A 18 0.39 25.43 -3.83
N LYS A 19 0.51 24.63 -4.89
CA LYS A 19 1.79 24.02 -5.27
C LYS A 19 2.76 25.11 -5.74
N THR A 20 3.86 25.27 -5.03
CA THR A 20 4.88 26.32 -5.31
C THR A 20 6.23 25.75 -5.70
N ARG A 21 6.42 24.41 -5.62
CA ARG A 21 7.69 23.76 -5.88
C ARG A 21 7.58 22.84 -7.10
N ASP A 22 8.54 22.96 -8.02
CA ASP A 22 8.61 22.12 -9.23
C ASP A 22 9.31 20.78 -8.96
N ASP A 23 10.13 20.70 -7.89
CA ASP A 23 10.83 19.49 -7.47
C ASP A 23 9.97 18.55 -6.59
N GLN A 24 8.70 18.87 -6.41
CA GLN A 24 7.74 18.08 -5.62
C GLN A 24 6.54 17.68 -6.46
N ALA A 25 6.32 16.37 -6.63
CA ALA A 25 5.14 15.85 -7.31
C ALA A 25 3.89 15.98 -6.44
N LEU A 26 2.77 16.34 -7.07
CA LEU A 26 1.45 16.39 -6.44
C LEU A 26 0.50 15.42 -7.15
N PHE A 27 -0.14 14.53 -6.38
CA PHE A 27 -1.05 13.52 -6.90
C PHE A 27 -2.52 13.91 -6.67
N GLY A 28 -3.34 13.74 -7.70
CA GLY A 28 -4.79 13.82 -7.58
C GLY A 28 -5.36 12.49 -7.11
N ILE A 29 -6.23 12.50 -6.09
CA ILE A 29 -6.78 11.27 -5.48
C ILE A 29 -8.20 11.03 -5.98
N VAL A 30 -8.41 9.96 -6.75
CA VAL A 30 -9.73 9.54 -7.22
C VAL A 30 -10.51 8.92 -6.06
N GLN A 31 -11.71 9.42 -5.84
CA GLN A 31 -12.69 8.93 -4.89
C GLN A 31 -13.96 8.51 -5.62
N GLY A 32 -14.93 7.90 -4.91
CA GLY A 32 -16.22 7.52 -5.50
C GLY A 32 -16.79 6.22 -4.94
N GLY A 33 -16.17 5.63 -3.89
CA GLY A 33 -16.60 4.34 -3.33
C GLY A 33 -16.56 3.24 -4.39
N ASP A 34 -17.56 2.38 -4.39
CA ASP A 34 -17.80 1.30 -5.35
C ASP A 34 -18.72 1.71 -6.53
N PHE A 35 -19.00 3.02 -6.66
CA PHE A 35 -19.89 3.55 -7.71
C PHE A 35 -19.11 3.93 -8.98
N ALA A 36 -19.35 3.19 -10.05
CA ALA A 36 -18.65 3.36 -11.32
C ALA A 36 -18.74 4.79 -11.87
N ASP A 37 -19.94 5.40 -11.87
CA ASP A 37 -20.17 6.74 -12.39
C ASP A 37 -19.45 7.80 -11.57
N GLU A 38 -19.39 7.65 -10.24
CA GLU A 38 -18.68 8.57 -9.34
C GLU A 38 -17.17 8.49 -9.54
N ARG A 39 -16.60 7.27 -9.68
CA ARG A 39 -15.18 7.07 -9.96
C ARG A 39 -14.78 7.62 -11.31
N LYS A 40 -15.55 7.33 -12.34
CA LYS A 40 -15.35 7.89 -13.68
C LYS A 40 -15.36 9.41 -13.64
N TYR A 41 -16.42 10.00 -13.09
CA TYR A 41 -16.56 11.45 -12.98
C TYR A 41 -15.38 12.09 -12.23
N CYS A 42 -15.01 11.53 -11.07
CA CYS A 42 -13.88 12.01 -10.28
C CYS A 42 -12.57 11.94 -11.06
N ALA A 43 -12.28 10.81 -11.69
CA ALA A 43 -11.06 10.59 -12.46
C ALA A 43 -10.96 11.59 -13.64
N GLU A 44 -12.00 11.72 -14.46
CA GLU A 44 -12.04 12.64 -15.60
C GLU A 44 -11.79 14.10 -15.18
N LYS A 45 -12.40 14.54 -14.06
CA LYS A 45 -12.19 15.89 -13.53
C LYS A 45 -10.78 16.13 -13.01
N LEU A 46 -10.21 15.15 -12.30
CA LEU A 46 -8.84 15.24 -11.81
C LEU A 46 -7.82 15.20 -12.94
N VAL A 47 -8.04 14.36 -13.96
CA VAL A 47 -7.18 14.30 -15.16
C VAL A 47 -7.16 15.63 -15.89
N ALA A 48 -8.32 16.29 -16.01
CA ALA A 48 -8.42 17.62 -16.60
C ALA A 48 -7.65 18.71 -15.82
N MET A 49 -7.36 18.50 -14.53
CA MET A 49 -6.53 19.39 -13.70
C MET A 49 -5.02 19.18 -13.90
N ASN A 50 -4.61 18.11 -14.56
CA ASN A 50 -3.23 17.80 -14.95
C ASN A 50 -2.24 17.67 -13.79
N PHE A 51 -2.51 16.77 -12.83
CA PHE A 51 -1.59 16.40 -11.75
C PHE A 51 -0.34 15.67 -12.26
N ASP A 52 0.71 15.61 -11.43
CA ASP A 52 1.94 14.88 -11.72
C ASP A 52 1.73 13.35 -11.69
N GLY A 53 0.75 12.87 -10.94
CA GLY A 53 0.32 11.48 -10.87
C GLY A 53 -1.09 11.38 -10.30
N TYR A 54 -1.62 10.14 -10.22
CA TYR A 54 -2.98 9.89 -9.77
C TYR A 54 -3.04 8.74 -8.78
N SER A 55 -3.73 8.98 -7.66
CA SER A 55 -3.95 7.96 -6.63
C SER A 55 -5.36 7.40 -6.72
N ILE A 56 -5.51 6.12 -6.43
CA ILE A 56 -6.79 5.42 -6.29
C ILE A 56 -7.06 5.31 -4.79
N GLY A 57 -7.98 6.15 -4.30
CA GLY A 57 -8.36 6.21 -2.91
C GLY A 57 -9.74 5.65 -2.64
N GLY A 58 -10.13 5.63 -1.35
CA GLY A 58 -11.41 5.11 -0.89
C GLY A 58 -11.55 3.59 -1.06
N THR A 59 -10.43 2.88 -1.00
CA THR A 59 -10.31 1.42 -0.99
C THR A 59 -9.59 0.99 0.30
N SER A 60 -9.64 -0.30 0.65
CA SER A 60 -8.89 -0.86 1.82
C SER A 60 -9.30 -0.30 3.19
N ILE A 61 -10.56 0.09 3.36
CA ILE A 61 -11.12 0.56 4.64
C ILE A 61 -11.89 -0.56 5.36
N GLY A 62 -11.85 -1.80 4.82
CA GLY A 62 -12.53 -2.98 5.35
C GLY A 62 -13.48 -3.66 4.37
N GLU A 63 -13.46 -3.23 3.13
CA GLU A 63 -14.21 -3.86 2.04
C GLU A 63 -13.68 -5.26 1.75
N PRO A 64 -14.53 -6.17 1.22
CA PRO A 64 -14.08 -7.44 0.64
C PRO A 64 -13.12 -7.21 -0.53
N LYS A 65 -12.15 -8.11 -0.69
CA LYS A 65 -11.10 -7.98 -1.74
C LYS A 65 -11.65 -7.89 -3.15
N ASP A 66 -12.71 -8.62 -3.45
CA ASP A 66 -13.38 -8.57 -4.75
C ASP A 66 -13.93 -7.18 -5.08
N VAL A 67 -14.43 -6.46 -4.06
CA VAL A 67 -14.87 -5.07 -4.18
C VAL A 67 -13.67 -4.16 -4.45
N GLU A 68 -12.56 -4.34 -3.73
CA GLU A 68 -11.32 -3.58 -3.97
C GLU A 68 -10.78 -3.79 -5.39
N TYR A 69 -10.71 -5.05 -5.87
CA TYR A 69 -10.32 -5.39 -7.24
C TYR A 69 -11.23 -4.72 -8.26
N HIS A 70 -12.53 -4.69 -7.99
CA HIS A 70 -13.51 -4.03 -8.85
C HIS A 70 -13.29 -2.52 -8.90
N MET A 71 -13.10 -1.86 -7.75
CA MET A 71 -12.83 -0.43 -7.68
C MET A 71 -11.60 -0.01 -8.48
N VAL A 72 -10.51 -0.78 -8.44
CA VAL A 72 -9.31 -0.55 -9.26
C VAL A 72 -9.66 -0.63 -10.74
N SER A 73 -10.39 -1.68 -11.15
CA SER A 73 -10.84 -1.87 -12.54
C SER A 73 -11.74 -0.75 -13.05
N LEU A 74 -12.56 -0.17 -12.17
CA LEU A 74 -13.42 0.98 -12.49
C LEU A 74 -12.66 2.29 -12.63
N THR A 75 -11.46 2.39 -12.09
CA THR A 75 -10.72 3.66 -11.99
C THR A 75 -9.61 3.77 -13.04
N VAL A 76 -8.78 2.74 -13.15
CA VAL A 76 -7.56 2.75 -13.98
C VAL A 76 -7.80 3.14 -15.45
N PRO A 77 -8.88 2.70 -16.13
CA PRO A 77 -9.11 3.05 -17.53
C PRO A 77 -9.26 4.55 -17.82
N TYR A 78 -9.56 5.35 -16.80
CA TYR A 78 -9.72 6.80 -16.90
C TYR A 78 -8.45 7.58 -16.53
N LEU A 79 -7.38 6.90 -16.10
CA LEU A 79 -6.13 7.53 -15.71
C LEU A 79 -5.11 7.50 -16.87
N PRO A 80 -4.32 8.57 -17.07
CA PRO A 80 -3.29 8.61 -18.11
C PRO A 80 -2.27 7.50 -17.94
N PHE A 81 -1.83 6.92 -19.06
CA PHE A 81 -0.85 5.84 -19.04
C PHE A 81 0.59 6.34 -18.81
N ASP A 82 0.85 7.57 -19.16
CA ASP A 82 2.15 8.25 -19.07
C ASP A 82 2.42 8.90 -17.70
N LYS A 83 1.51 8.72 -16.73
CA LYS A 83 1.64 9.26 -15.37
C LYS A 83 1.53 8.18 -14.32
N PRO A 84 2.28 8.29 -13.20
CA PRO A 84 2.24 7.31 -12.12
C PRO A 84 0.83 7.11 -11.55
N ARG A 85 0.45 5.86 -11.35
CA ARG A 85 -0.83 5.42 -10.76
C ARG A 85 -0.56 4.74 -9.44
N TYR A 86 -1.10 5.28 -8.38
CA TYR A 86 -0.81 4.87 -7.02
C TYR A 86 -2.04 4.31 -6.32
N LEU A 87 -2.01 3.03 -5.92
CA LEU A 87 -3.06 2.41 -5.13
C LEU A 87 -2.72 2.52 -3.65
N MET A 88 -3.52 3.29 -2.92
CA MET A 88 -3.26 3.67 -1.54
C MET A 88 -3.64 2.57 -0.54
N GLY A 89 -2.76 2.30 0.42
CA GLY A 89 -3.04 1.44 1.57
C GLY A 89 -3.07 -0.07 1.28
N VAL A 90 -2.63 -0.49 0.11
CA VAL A 90 -2.72 -1.87 -0.40
C VAL A 90 -1.34 -2.51 -0.49
N GLY A 91 -1.18 -3.74 0.06
CA GLY A 91 0.12 -4.42 0.05
C GLY A 91 0.07 -5.89 0.42
N SER A 92 -1.09 -6.55 0.33
CA SER A 92 -1.10 -8.00 0.26
C SER A 92 -0.61 -8.44 -1.13
N LEU A 93 0.14 -9.56 -1.20
CA LEU A 93 0.79 -9.98 -2.44
C LEU A 93 -0.19 -10.16 -3.60
N ASP A 94 -1.33 -10.78 -3.34
CA ASP A 94 -2.39 -10.99 -4.33
C ASP A 94 -2.93 -9.67 -4.89
N MET A 95 -3.11 -8.65 -4.04
CA MET A 95 -3.60 -7.35 -4.47
C MET A 95 -2.53 -6.52 -5.21
N ILE A 96 -1.26 -6.68 -4.84
CA ILE A 96 -0.15 -6.05 -5.60
C ILE A 96 -0.11 -6.62 -7.02
N PHE A 97 -0.16 -7.94 -7.17
CA PHE A 97 -0.14 -8.58 -8.49
C PHE A 97 -1.38 -8.22 -9.33
N ASP A 98 -2.56 -8.20 -8.72
CA ASP A 98 -3.78 -7.75 -9.39
C ASP A 98 -3.67 -6.29 -9.82
N GLY A 99 -3.20 -5.40 -8.93
CA GLY A 99 -3.02 -3.98 -9.24
C GLY A 99 -2.02 -3.76 -10.39
N ILE A 100 -0.87 -4.43 -10.36
CA ILE A 100 0.13 -4.36 -11.44
C ILE A 100 -0.48 -4.83 -12.76
N SER A 101 -1.23 -5.93 -12.77
CA SER A 101 -1.89 -6.45 -13.97
C SER A 101 -2.89 -5.48 -14.60
N LYS A 102 -3.42 -4.56 -13.80
CA LYS A 102 -4.34 -3.49 -14.20
C LYS A 102 -3.64 -2.16 -14.52
N GLY A 103 -2.32 -2.07 -14.33
CA GLY A 103 -1.53 -0.88 -14.63
C GLY A 103 -1.35 0.08 -13.46
N VAL A 104 -1.36 -0.42 -12.24
CA VAL A 104 -0.95 0.35 -11.05
C VAL A 104 0.57 0.26 -10.90
N ASP A 105 1.22 1.39 -10.60
CA ASP A 105 2.68 1.52 -10.53
C ASP A 105 3.22 1.60 -9.11
N MET A 106 2.43 2.11 -8.16
CA MET A 106 2.88 2.41 -6.80
C MET A 106 1.90 1.87 -5.77
N PHE A 107 2.45 1.44 -4.63
CA PHE A 107 1.71 0.91 -3.49
C PHE A 107 2.34 1.37 -2.19
N ASP A 108 1.55 1.51 -1.14
CA ASP A 108 2.01 1.57 0.25
C ASP A 108 1.20 0.62 1.12
N CYS A 109 1.83 0.06 2.13
CA CYS A 109 1.10 -0.83 3.03
C CYS A 109 1.74 -0.96 4.41
N VAL A 110 0.91 -0.89 5.43
CA VAL A 110 1.30 -1.18 6.81
C VAL A 110 1.41 -2.69 7.09
N LEU A 111 0.96 -3.57 6.19
CA LEU A 111 0.86 -5.01 6.45
C LEU A 111 2.18 -5.65 6.91
N PRO A 112 3.33 -5.45 6.24
CA PRO A 112 4.59 -6.07 6.66
C PRO A 112 4.98 -5.70 8.10
N THR A 113 4.95 -4.42 8.42
CA THR A 113 5.29 -3.91 9.76
C THR A 113 4.25 -4.29 10.81
N ARG A 114 2.97 -4.31 10.43
CA ARG A 114 1.88 -4.73 11.33
C ARG A 114 2.03 -6.19 11.74
N ILE A 115 2.24 -7.10 10.78
CA ILE A 115 2.39 -8.53 11.10
C ILE A 115 3.70 -8.82 11.83
N ALA A 116 4.78 -8.10 11.49
CA ALA A 116 6.08 -8.23 12.17
C ALA A 116 5.98 -7.90 13.66
N ARG A 117 5.27 -6.82 14.02
CA ARG A 117 5.02 -6.47 15.43
C ARG A 117 4.30 -7.57 16.22
N HIS A 118 3.63 -8.49 15.55
CA HIS A 118 3.00 -9.67 16.15
C HIS A 118 3.81 -10.95 15.95
N GLY A 119 5.09 -10.82 15.58
CA GLY A 119 6.01 -11.93 15.43
C GLY A 119 5.85 -12.72 14.12
N SER A 120 5.04 -12.24 13.19
CA SER A 120 4.83 -12.90 11.90
C SER A 120 5.66 -12.26 10.81
N LEU A 121 6.46 -13.04 10.10
CA LEU A 121 7.46 -12.59 9.14
C LEU A 121 7.24 -13.28 7.79
N MET A 122 7.46 -12.54 6.71
CA MET A 122 7.49 -13.07 5.35
C MET A 122 8.93 -13.44 4.99
N THR A 123 9.16 -14.66 4.53
CA THR A 123 10.47 -15.15 4.09
C THR A 123 10.37 -15.77 2.71
N SER A 124 11.50 -16.04 2.05
CA SER A 124 11.56 -16.73 0.77
C SER A 124 10.92 -18.13 0.82
N ASN A 125 10.85 -18.73 2.01
CA ASN A 125 10.24 -20.05 2.27
C ASN A 125 8.80 -19.95 2.82
N GLY A 126 8.17 -18.79 2.69
CA GLY A 126 6.81 -18.53 3.18
C GLY A 126 6.77 -17.80 4.51
N ARG A 127 5.58 -17.75 5.09
CA ARG A 127 5.32 -17.01 6.33
C ARG A 127 5.72 -17.83 7.55
N ILE A 128 6.48 -17.23 8.47
CA ILE A 128 6.85 -17.84 9.75
C ILE A 128 6.31 -17.01 10.92
N ASN A 129 6.12 -17.66 12.10
CA ASN A 129 5.88 -16.95 13.35
C ASN A 129 7.08 -17.17 14.26
N ILE A 130 7.86 -16.12 14.49
CA ILE A 130 9.10 -16.15 15.26
C ILE A 130 8.88 -16.51 16.73
N LEU A 131 7.67 -16.34 17.26
CA LEU A 131 7.34 -16.67 18.65
C LEU A 131 7.26 -18.20 18.91
N ASN A 132 7.22 -19.02 17.86
CA ASN A 132 7.18 -20.48 18.00
C ASN A 132 8.38 -21.02 18.77
N ALA A 133 8.15 -22.03 19.62
CA ALA A 133 9.17 -22.65 20.48
C ALA A 133 10.36 -23.21 19.69
N LYS A 134 10.13 -23.73 18.48
CA LYS A 134 11.18 -24.28 17.62
C LYS A 134 12.32 -23.32 17.28
N TYR A 135 12.09 -22.01 17.41
CA TYR A 135 13.10 -20.99 17.16
C TYR A 135 13.88 -20.53 18.41
N ALA A 136 13.63 -21.17 19.57
CA ALA A 136 14.28 -20.77 20.83
C ALA A 136 15.80 -20.92 20.79
N GLU A 137 16.29 -21.95 20.10
CA GLU A 137 17.70 -22.27 19.93
C GLU A 137 18.13 -22.31 18.45
N ASP A 138 17.38 -21.63 17.58
CA ASP A 138 17.72 -21.53 16.16
C ASP A 138 18.62 -20.31 15.93
N PHE A 139 19.93 -20.55 15.86
CA PHE A 139 20.94 -19.53 15.64
C PHE A 139 21.20 -19.22 14.16
N THR A 140 20.30 -19.61 13.26
CA THR A 140 20.36 -19.26 11.85
C THR A 140 19.62 -17.93 11.55
N PRO A 141 19.92 -17.27 10.41
CA PRO A 141 19.20 -16.09 9.96
C PRO A 141 17.68 -16.33 9.81
N LEU A 142 16.88 -15.26 9.85
CA LEU A 142 15.44 -15.34 9.53
C LEU A 142 15.18 -15.98 8.18
N ASP A 143 15.91 -15.53 7.19
CA ASP A 143 15.86 -16.02 5.82
C ASP A 143 17.29 -16.13 5.28
N PRO A 144 17.76 -17.36 4.95
CA PRO A 144 19.11 -17.56 4.43
C PRO A 144 19.32 -16.97 3.04
N ASN A 145 18.25 -16.69 2.29
CA ASN A 145 18.29 -16.11 0.96
C ASN A 145 18.14 -14.58 0.95
N CYS A 146 18.07 -13.97 2.14
CA CYS A 146 17.90 -12.53 2.30
C CYS A 146 19.19 -11.88 2.81
N ASP A 147 19.62 -10.80 2.17
CA ASP A 147 20.83 -10.07 2.50
C ASP A 147 20.58 -8.76 3.26
N CYS A 148 19.36 -8.53 3.76
CA CYS A 148 19.03 -7.35 4.54
C CYS A 148 19.83 -7.29 5.85
N TYR A 149 19.90 -6.10 6.45
CA TYR A 149 20.61 -5.88 7.72
C TYR A 149 20.22 -6.87 8.82
N CYS A 150 18.91 -7.15 8.96
CA CYS A 150 18.40 -8.06 9.97
C CYS A 150 18.92 -9.49 9.77
N CYS A 151 18.79 -10.04 8.58
CA CYS A 151 19.23 -11.40 8.25
C CYS A 151 20.76 -11.60 8.33
N ARG A 152 21.54 -10.53 8.06
CA ARG A 152 23.00 -10.59 8.17
C ARG A 152 23.52 -10.53 9.60
N ASN A 153 22.79 -9.91 10.51
CA ASN A 153 23.34 -9.57 11.83
C ASN A 153 22.65 -10.27 13.00
N TYR A 154 21.42 -10.81 12.81
CA TYR A 154 20.64 -11.38 13.90
C TYR A 154 20.12 -12.77 13.57
N THR A 155 20.00 -13.60 14.62
CA THR A 155 19.46 -14.94 14.51
C THR A 155 17.99 -15.01 14.90
N LYS A 156 17.29 -16.07 14.50
CA LYS A 156 15.92 -16.35 14.92
C LYS A 156 15.77 -16.43 16.42
N ALA A 157 16.72 -17.10 17.11
CA ALA A 157 16.73 -17.21 18.57
C ALA A 157 16.79 -15.85 19.25
N TYR A 158 17.67 -14.96 18.78
CA TYR A 158 17.82 -13.62 19.33
C TYR A 158 16.56 -12.75 19.10
N LEU A 159 16.04 -12.73 17.90
CA LEU A 159 14.82 -11.97 17.59
C LEU A 159 13.61 -12.49 18.34
N ARG A 160 13.49 -13.82 18.48
CA ARG A 160 12.47 -14.43 19.33
C ARG A 160 12.61 -13.99 20.79
N HIS A 161 13.83 -13.96 21.32
CA HIS A 161 14.10 -13.51 22.68
C HIS A 161 13.62 -12.07 22.88
N LEU A 162 14.00 -11.14 21.99
CA LEU A 162 13.57 -9.74 22.08
C LEU A 162 12.02 -9.62 22.04
N MET A 163 11.38 -10.34 21.15
CA MET A 163 9.91 -10.35 21.04
C MET A 163 9.23 -10.91 22.30
N LYS A 164 9.82 -11.94 22.94
CA LYS A 164 9.29 -12.53 24.16
C LYS A 164 9.45 -11.63 25.39
N CYS A 165 10.51 -10.83 25.43
CA CYS A 165 10.75 -9.83 26.46
C CYS A 165 10.04 -8.50 26.20
N ASP A 166 9.22 -8.42 25.16
CA ASP A 166 8.50 -7.21 24.73
C ASP A 166 9.42 -6.03 24.39
N GLU A 167 10.64 -6.33 23.96
CA GLU A 167 11.62 -5.32 23.57
C GLU A 167 11.20 -4.61 22.28
N THR A 168 11.20 -3.27 22.31
CA THR A 168 10.84 -2.45 21.15
C THR A 168 11.75 -2.70 19.95
N PHE A 169 13.03 -3.00 20.20
CA PHE A 169 14.02 -3.29 19.17
C PHE A 169 13.77 -4.61 18.41
N GLY A 170 12.95 -5.50 18.98
CA GLY A 170 12.53 -6.75 18.34
C GLY A 170 11.32 -6.60 17.41
N LYS A 171 10.66 -5.46 17.45
CA LYS A 171 9.44 -5.17 16.70
C LYS A 171 9.74 -4.31 15.49
#